data_de92c71c8367e23b8e2ca4a5df307984
#
_entry.id   de92c71c8367e23b8e2ca4a5df307984
#
_cell.length_a   1.000
_cell.length_b   1.000
_cell.length_c   1.000
_cell.angle_alpha   90.00
_cell.angle_beta   90.00
_cell.angle_gamma   90.00
#
_symmetry.space_group_name_H-M   'P 1'
#
loop_
_entity.id
_entity.type
_entity.pdbx_description
1 polymer ?
#
loop_
_entity_poly.entity_id
_entity_poly.type
_entity_poly.pdbx_seq_one_letter_code
_entity_poly.pdbx_strand_id
1 'polypeptide(L)'
;KLSFTGGDDFVEGKDYSSENIILVETLNDYLSSISEIREQVKKDEGPDPSNQHFYFRGQANSDWDIIPSVYRGNLLASEADLIRSAYLRNPIEFRAFASNFERLTKLQHYGLPTRLLDVTTNPLVALYFACQPHDEIEEDEVTSSKRMITTDGAVFYKRAYGRGFQDIEIETVALLSSQNIQGDLTLEKCLQSLIENGLYSSTAAQECRNNGYKSLIESLQSNYFVVSTLNNERLIRQSGAFLLPGHYNIFLKPNDIGKSLIQRGMCNLNDEFETTYFIIPSEKKAEILDELDLYNINEGSLFPELEHQLSYIRQKRFLVGASQIGQFNRVQEMNDQEGTDKSSIFLDDVDTEKIFLSVLSQHSIPLAYIQEALDTLKSDLCLDWYQKESVISTMRLHLTKLFATKPEFERISATERSKEIISAILQEIKQQGS
;
A
#
# COMPACT_ATOMS: atom_id res chain seq x y z
N LYS A 1 37.66 40.95 5.39
CA LYS A 1 38.24 40.03 6.37
C LYS A 1 37.34 38.81 6.44
N LEU A 2 37.79 37.77 5.76
CA LEU A 2 37.26 36.43 5.84
C LEU A 2 37.51 35.83 7.23
N SER A 3 36.53 35.22 7.82
CA SER A 3 36.75 34.16 8.82
C SER A 3 35.86 33.00 8.49
N PHE A 4 36.48 31.92 8.09
CA PHE A 4 35.87 30.59 7.97
C PHE A 4 35.53 30.06 9.36
N THR A 5 34.31 29.56 9.56
CA THR A 5 33.99 28.57 10.59
C THR A 5 32.95 27.62 10.03
N GLY A 6 33.31 26.33 10.06
CA GLY A 6 32.57 25.10 10.22
C GLY A 6 31.27 24.93 9.40
N GLY A 7 31.26 23.96 8.51
CA GLY A 7 30.10 23.55 7.77
C GLY A 7 29.03 22.93 8.69
N ASP A 8 27.86 23.54 8.67
CA ASP A 8 26.59 22.85 8.83
C ASP A 8 25.90 22.98 7.47
N ASP A 9 25.77 21.86 6.76
CA ASP A 9 24.96 21.78 5.54
C ASP A 9 23.51 22.03 5.94
N PHE A 10 23.09 23.29 5.85
CA PHE A 10 21.68 23.66 5.86
C PHE A 10 21.06 23.06 4.58
N VAL A 11 20.29 22.00 4.74
CA VAL A 11 19.28 21.62 3.75
C VAL A 11 18.35 22.83 3.63
N GLU A 12 18.29 23.45 2.46
CA GLU A 12 17.27 24.46 2.17
C GLU A 12 15.92 23.80 2.41
N GLY A 13 15.24 24.18 3.48
CA GLY A 13 13.90 23.69 3.79
C GLY A 13 12.95 24.12 2.66
N LYS A 14 12.11 23.22 2.18
CA LYS A 14 11.04 23.57 1.24
C LYS A 14 10.23 24.74 1.81
N ASP A 15 9.91 25.73 0.97
CA ASP A 15 9.10 26.87 1.38
C ASP A 15 7.61 26.46 1.42
N TYR A 16 7.07 26.26 2.61
CA TYR A 16 5.66 25.93 2.86
C TYR A 16 4.78 27.16 3.12
N SER A 17 5.22 28.35 2.75
CA SER A 17 4.52 29.63 3.03
C SER A 17 3.28 29.87 2.17
N SER A 18 2.83 28.91 1.34
CA SER A 18 1.61 29.07 0.55
C SER A 18 0.37 29.07 1.44
N GLU A 19 -0.58 30.00 1.21
CA GLU A 19 -1.83 30.14 1.98
C GLU A 19 -2.70 28.87 2.03
N ASN A 20 -2.39 27.87 1.17
CA ASN A 20 -3.16 26.62 1.03
C ASN A 20 -2.50 25.43 1.72
N ILE A 21 -1.38 25.60 2.39
CA ILE A 21 -0.66 24.52 3.06
C ILE A 21 -0.80 24.65 4.57
N ILE A 22 -1.22 23.58 5.24
CA ILE A 22 -1.21 23.46 6.69
C ILE A 22 -0.05 22.53 7.06
N LEU A 23 0.98 23.10 7.69
CA LEU A 23 2.12 22.32 8.18
C LEU A 23 1.74 21.54 9.44
N VAL A 24 2.07 20.26 9.49
CA VAL A 24 1.77 19.34 10.60
C VAL A 24 3.10 18.84 11.18
N GLU A 25 3.45 19.32 12.36
CA GLU A 25 4.64 18.91 13.08
C GLU A 25 4.33 17.89 14.20
N THR A 26 3.08 17.89 14.70
CA THR A 26 2.61 16.99 15.75
C THR A 26 1.19 16.48 15.45
N LEU A 27 0.80 15.37 16.08
CA LEU A 27 -0.56 14.86 16.01
C LEU A 27 -1.58 15.89 16.53
N ASN A 28 -1.22 16.66 17.53
CA ASN A 28 -2.11 17.70 18.12
C ASN A 28 -2.38 18.82 17.11
N ASP A 29 -1.39 19.28 16.35
CA ASP A 29 -1.57 20.29 15.29
C ASP A 29 -2.57 19.80 14.25
N TYR A 30 -2.42 18.54 13.83
CA TYR A 30 -3.33 17.95 12.86
C TYR A 30 -4.78 17.87 13.38
N LEU A 31 -4.98 17.37 14.61
CA LEU A 31 -6.31 17.25 15.22
C LEU A 31 -6.97 18.61 15.44
N SER A 32 -6.19 19.62 15.84
CA SER A 32 -6.66 20.99 16.02
C SER A 32 -7.14 21.58 14.69
N SER A 33 -6.35 21.45 13.64
CA SER A 33 -6.69 21.93 12.30
C SER A 33 -7.93 21.23 11.72
N ILE A 34 -8.06 19.91 11.89
CA ILE A 34 -9.28 19.16 11.50
C ILE A 34 -10.51 19.70 12.26
N SER A 35 -10.35 19.99 13.54
CA SER A 35 -11.45 20.54 14.36
C SER A 35 -11.85 21.93 13.88
N GLU A 36 -10.91 22.80 13.55
CA GLU A 36 -11.16 24.13 13.00
C GLU A 36 -11.89 24.07 11.65
N ILE A 37 -11.44 23.20 10.73
CA ILE A 37 -12.11 22.98 9.46
C ILE A 37 -13.57 22.54 9.66
N ARG A 38 -13.82 21.60 10.59
CA ARG A 38 -15.18 21.14 10.90
C ARG A 38 -16.05 22.24 11.50
N GLU A 39 -15.52 23.06 12.38
CA GLU A 39 -16.25 24.17 12.97
C GLU A 39 -16.54 25.27 11.93
N GLN A 40 -15.61 25.52 11.01
CA GLN A 40 -15.86 26.48 9.92
C GLN A 40 -17.00 26.01 9.02
N VAL A 41 -17.00 24.74 8.61
CA VAL A 41 -18.08 24.14 7.81
C VAL A 41 -19.44 24.28 8.52
N LYS A 42 -19.50 24.01 9.84
CA LYS A 42 -20.73 24.17 10.61
C LYS A 42 -21.22 25.63 10.66
N LYS A 43 -20.31 26.59 10.69
CA LYS A 43 -20.65 28.02 10.67
C LYS A 43 -21.21 28.46 9.32
N ASP A 44 -20.61 27.97 8.24
CA ASP A 44 -20.97 28.38 6.88
C ASP A 44 -22.28 27.72 6.40
N GLU A 45 -22.54 26.47 6.77
CA GLU A 45 -23.70 25.71 6.28
C GLU A 45 -24.78 25.47 7.33
N GLY A 46 -24.53 25.83 8.59
CA GLY A 46 -25.44 25.58 9.73
C GLY A 46 -25.31 24.13 10.26
N PRO A 47 -26.11 23.75 11.29
CA PRO A 47 -26.09 22.41 11.84
C PRO A 47 -26.56 21.43 10.78
N ASP A 48 -25.66 20.56 10.41
CA ASP A 48 -25.66 19.66 9.27
C ASP A 48 -26.97 18.90 9.03
N PRO A 49 -27.70 19.16 7.94
CA PRO A 49 -28.75 18.29 7.43
C PRO A 49 -28.30 17.48 6.21
N SER A 50 -27.10 17.70 5.70
CA SER A 50 -26.64 17.02 4.49
C SER A 50 -25.84 15.76 4.84
N ASN A 51 -26.19 14.64 4.23
CA ASN A 51 -25.51 13.33 4.31
C ASN A 51 -24.08 13.41 3.71
N GLN A 52 -23.37 14.55 3.90
CA GLN A 52 -22.01 14.76 3.44
C GLN A 52 -21.02 14.31 4.51
N HIS A 53 -20.01 13.61 4.07
CA HIS A 53 -18.92 13.11 4.90
C HIS A 53 -17.59 13.69 4.45
N PHE A 54 -16.65 13.81 5.39
CA PHE A 54 -15.27 14.06 5.05
C PHE A 54 -14.60 12.77 4.59
N TYR A 55 -13.93 12.84 3.46
CA TYR A 55 -13.06 11.82 2.94
C TYR A 55 -11.63 12.33 2.93
N PHE A 56 -10.69 11.51 3.36
CA PHE A 56 -9.29 11.84 3.49
C PHE A 56 -8.46 10.89 2.66
N ARG A 57 -7.33 11.39 2.16
CA ARG A 57 -6.32 10.57 1.50
C ARG A 57 -4.93 10.99 1.97
N GLY A 58 -4.17 10.04 2.53
CA GLY A 58 -2.75 10.19 2.87
C GLY A 58 -1.85 9.66 1.75
N GLN A 59 -0.79 10.40 1.46
CA GLN A 59 0.27 10.01 0.52
C GLN A 59 1.64 10.20 1.20
N ALA A 60 2.51 9.19 1.09
CA ALA A 60 3.84 9.21 1.69
C ALA A 60 4.79 10.20 1.00
N ASN A 61 4.48 10.63 -0.20
CA ASN A 61 5.18 11.69 -0.92
C ASN A 61 4.18 12.77 -1.35
N SER A 62 4.43 14.02 -0.93
CA SER A 62 3.59 15.19 -1.23
C SER A 62 3.58 15.56 -2.70
N ASP A 63 4.62 15.19 -3.45
CA ASP A 63 4.79 15.54 -4.85
C ASP A 63 4.03 14.58 -5.80
N TRP A 64 3.44 13.51 -5.27
CA TRP A 64 2.67 12.61 -6.09
C TRP A 64 1.31 13.18 -6.50
N ASP A 65 1.01 13.10 -7.78
CA ASP A 65 -0.35 13.32 -8.27
C ASP A 65 -1.35 12.32 -7.71
N ILE A 66 -2.57 12.77 -7.47
CA ILE A 66 -3.66 11.91 -7.02
C ILE A 66 -4.25 11.17 -8.23
N ILE A 67 -3.66 10.02 -8.55
CA ILE A 67 -3.99 9.23 -9.73
C ILE A 67 -4.23 7.76 -9.32
N PRO A 68 -5.38 7.13 -9.67
CA PRO A 68 -5.59 5.71 -9.44
C PRO A 68 -4.59 4.84 -10.21
N SER A 69 -4.34 3.64 -9.71
CA SER A 69 -3.23 2.79 -10.17
C SER A 69 -3.30 2.41 -11.66
N VAL A 70 -4.50 2.20 -12.22
CA VAL A 70 -4.66 1.84 -13.63
C VAL A 70 -4.29 2.97 -14.61
N TYR A 71 -4.30 4.23 -14.14
CA TYR A 71 -3.92 5.38 -14.96
C TYR A 71 -2.41 5.62 -14.99
N ARG A 72 -1.63 4.87 -14.20
CA ARG A 72 -0.17 4.94 -14.15
C ARG A 72 0.44 3.97 -15.18
N GLY A 73 1.59 4.32 -15.74
CA GLY A 73 2.38 3.42 -16.58
C GLY A 73 1.66 2.85 -17.82
N ASN A 74 0.73 3.60 -18.43
CA ASN A 74 -0.03 3.19 -19.61
C ASN A 74 -0.93 1.95 -19.44
N LEU A 75 -1.31 1.59 -18.22
CA LEU A 75 -2.15 0.42 -17.96
C LEU A 75 -3.62 0.63 -18.36
N LEU A 76 -4.07 1.87 -18.50
CA LEU A 76 -5.47 2.21 -18.83
C LEU A 76 -5.96 1.53 -20.12
N ALA A 77 -5.11 1.43 -21.13
CA ALA A 77 -5.45 0.75 -22.39
C ALA A 77 -5.76 -0.74 -22.19
N SER A 78 -5.14 -1.36 -21.18
CA SER A 78 -5.28 -2.78 -20.85
C SER A 78 -6.26 -3.05 -19.71
N GLU A 79 -6.95 -2.04 -19.16
CA GLU A 79 -7.82 -2.17 -17.99
C GLU A 79 -8.82 -3.33 -18.12
N ALA A 80 -9.56 -3.38 -19.24
CA ALA A 80 -10.54 -4.45 -19.48
C ALA A 80 -9.90 -5.84 -19.60
N ASP A 81 -8.71 -5.93 -20.21
CA ASP A 81 -8.02 -7.20 -20.38
C ASP A 81 -7.45 -7.72 -19.06
N LEU A 82 -6.95 -6.82 -18.20
CA LEU A 82 -6.51 -7.15 -16.85
C LEU A 82 -7.67 -7.73 -16.01
N ILE A 83 -8.82 -7.02 -15.99
CA ILE A 83 -10.01 -7.43 -15.24
C ILE A 83 -10.54 -8.77 -15.76
N ARG A 84 -10.71 -8.92 -17.07
CA ARG A 84 -11.21 -10.17 -17.67
C ARG A 84 -10.27 -11.34 -17.46
N SER A 85 -8.96 -11.11 -17.55
CA SER A 85 -7.96 -12.14 -17.26
C SER A 85 -8.03 -12.63 -15.82
N ALA A 86 -8.26 -11.74 -14.85
CA ALA A 86 -8.46 -12.11 -13.46
C ALA A 86 -9.72 -12.97 -13.26
N TYR A 87 -10.84 -12.61 -13.91
CA TYR A 87 -12.09 -13.38 -13.84
C TYR A 87 -11.94 -14.77 -14.46
N LEU A 88 -11.22 -14.87 -15.60
CA LEU A 88 -11.00 -16.16 -16.27
C LEU A 88 -10.10 -17.10 -15.45
N ARG A 89 -9.11 -16.55 -14.74
CA ARG A 89 -8.20 -17.35 -13.91
C ARG A 89 -8.82 -17.83 -12.60
N ASN A 90 -9.75 -17.04 -12.03
CA ASN A 90 -10.35 -17.32 -10.72
C ASN A 90 -11.87 -17.15 -10.75
N PRO A 91 -12.61 -17.88 -11.59
CA PRO A 91 -14.04 -17.65 -11.81
C PRO A 91 -14.89 -17.91 -10.56
N ILE A 92 -14.47 -18.79 -9.67
CA ILE A 92 -15.19 -19.15 -8.43
C ILE A 92 -15.20 -17.93 -7.48
N GLU A 93 -14.08 -17.24 -7.37
CA GLU A 93 -13.90 -16.10 -6.47
C GLU A 93 -14.81 -14.91 -6.81
N PHE A 94 -15.21 -14.79 -8.08
CA PHE A 94 -16.02 -13.65 -8.57
C PHE A 94 -17.50 -13.99 -8.78
N ARG A 95 -17.90 -15.27 -8.69
CA ARG A 95 -19.31 -15.68 -8.87
C ARG A 95 -20.26 -15.16 -7.78
N ALA A 96 -19.74 -15.00 -6.56
CA ALA A 96 -20.54 -14.57 -5.41
C ALA A 96 -20.90 -13.08 -5.44
N PHE A 97 -20.20 -12.27 -6.24
CA PHE A 97 -20.42 -10.82 -6.29
C PHE A 97 -21.51 -10.48 -7.31
N ALA A 98 -22.58 -9.88 -6.83
CA ALA A 98 -23.66 -9.35 -7.68
C ALA A 98 -23.28 -8.01 -8.33
N SER A 99 -22.41 -7.22 -7.67
CA SER A 99 -22.01 -5.88 -8.05
C SER A 99 -20.69 -5.90 -8.83
N ASN A 100 -20.59 -5.11 -9.90
CA ASN A 100 -19.34 -4.89 -10.64
C ASN A 100 -18.35 -4.08 -9.80
N PHE A 101 -18.84 -3.14 -8.99
CA PHE A 101 -18.02 -2.37 -8.08
C PHE A 101 -17.36 -3.27 -7.02
N GLU A 102 -18.09 -4.21 -6.41
CA GLU A 102 -17.49 -5.16 -5.45
C GLU A 102 -16.42 -6.04 -6.10
N ARG A 103 -16.57 -6.40 -7.36
CA ARG A 103 -15.53 -7.13 -8.11
C ARG A 103 -14.27 -6.28 -8.29
N LEU A 104 -14.41 -4.98 -8.60
CA LEU A 104 -13.28 -4.06 -8.69
C LEU A 104 -12.57 -3.89 -7.34
N THR A 105 -13.31 -3.73 -6.25
CA THR A 105 -12.73 -3.60 -4.91
C THR A 105 -11.94 -4.85 -4.51
N LYS A 106 -12.47 -6.03 -4.85
CA LYS A 106 -11.74 -7.29 -4.63
C LYS A 106 -10.46 -7.36 -5.44
N LEU A 107 -10.49 -6.99 -6.72
CA LEU A 107 -9.30 -6.98 -7.57
C LEU A 107 -8.22 -6.05 -7.01
N GLN A 108 -8.60 -4.84 -6.57
CA GLN A 108 -7.68 -3.89 -5.96
C GLN A 108 -7.08 -4.42 -4.67
N HIS A 109 -7.89 -5.05 -3.82
CA HIS A 109 -7.41 -5.65 -2.58
C HIS A 109 -6.30 -6.69 -2.81
N TYR A 110 -6.37 -7.44 -3.91
CA TYR A 110 -5.34 -8.40 -4.31
C TYR A 110 -4.26 -7.80 -5.23
N GLY A 111 -4.16 -6.48 -5.30
CA GLY A 111 -3.06 -5.77 -5.95
C GLY A 111 -3.20 -5.59 -7.47
N LEU A 112 -4.36 -5.91 -8.08
CA LEU A 112 -4.57 -5.58 -9.48
C LEU A 112 -4.78 -4.07 -9.62
N PRO A 113 -4.07 -3.39 -10.55
CA PRO A 113 -4.33 -1.99 -10.84
C PRO A 113 -5.77 -1.76 -11.30
N THR A 114 -6.50 -0.90 -10.60
CA THR A 114 -7.88 -0.51 -10.92
C THR A 114 -8.03 1.00 -10.99
N ARG A 115 -9.21 1.46 -11.44
CA ARG A 115 -9.57 2.88 -11.43
C ARG A 115 -10.03 3.40 -10.06
N LEU A 116 -10.17 2.54 -9.07
CA LEU A 116 -10.52 2.97 -7.73
C LEU A 116 -9.33 3.66 -7.06
N LEU A 117 -9.61 4.74 -6.35
CA LEU A 117 -8.67 5.42 -5.48
C LEU A 117 -9.10 5.22 -4.03
N ASP A 118 -8.21 4.65 -3.20
CA ASP A 118 -8.50 4.48 -1.78
C ASP A 118 -8.57 5.84 -1.07
N VAL A 119 -9.64 6.03 -0.31
CA VAL A 119 -9.84 7.14 0.62
C VAL A 119 -10.36 6.56 1.95
N THR A 120 -10.30 7.35 2.99
CA THR A 120 -10.81 6.95 4.31
C THR A 120 -11.70 8.04 4.90
N THR A 121 -12.66 7.67 5.74
CA THR A 121 -13.44 8.61 6.54
C THR A 121 -12.77 8.94 7.87
N ASN A 122 -11.66 8.26 8.21
CA ASN A 122 -10.91 8.49 9.44
C ASN A 122 -9.65 9.32 9.15
N PRO A 123 -9.56 10.58 9.63
CA PRO A 123 -8.40 11.44 9.38
C PRO A 123 -7.09 10.85 9.93
N LEU A 124 -7.11 10.10 11.04
CA LEU A 124 -5.91 9.50 11.61
C LEU A 124 -5.35 8.38 10.74
N VAL A 125 -6.21 7.65 10.04
CA VAL A 125 -5.79 6.64 9.06
C VAL A 125 -5.10 7.30 7.86
N ALA A 126 -5.62 8.42 7.38
CA ALA A 126 -4.96 9.18 6.31
C ALA A 126 -3.59 9.70 6.76
N LEU A 127 -3.49 10.23 7.98
CA LEU A 127 -2.23 10.68 8.56
C LEU A 127 -1.23 9.53 8.68
N TYR A 128 -1.67 8.34 9.10
CA TYR A 128 -0.82 7.14 9.12
C TYR A 128 -0.21 6.83 7.75
N PHE A 129 -1.00 6.87 6.68
CA PHE A 129 -0.50 6.64 5.32
C PHE A 129 0.43 7.76 4.83
N ALA A 130 0.20 9.00 5.22
CA ALA A 130 1.07 10.13 4.89
C ALA A 130 2.43 10.02 5.59
N CYS A 131 2.45 9.50 6.81
CA CYS A 131 3.66 9.31 7.61
C CYS A 131 4.47 8.07 7.25
N GLN A 132 4.02 7.22 6.31
CA GLN A 132 4.83 6.06 5.90
C GLN A 132 6.17 6.52 5.31
N PRO A 133 7.29 5.83 5.64
CA PRO A 133 8.58 6.17 5.08
C PRO A 133 8.57 5.98 3.56
N HIS A 134 9.13 6.93 2.86
CA HIS A 134 9.35 6.85 1.42
C HIS A 134 10.61 7.62 1.06
N ASP A 135 11.53 6.95 0.39
CA ASP A 135 12.80 7.53 -0.05
C ASP A 135 12.82 7.61 -1.57
N GLU A 136 13.32 8.72 -2.08
CA GLU A 136 13.54 8.94 -3.51
C GLU A 136 15.01 9.30 -3.78
N ILE A 137 15.44 9.06 -5.01
CA ILE A 137 16.76 9.45 -5.48
C ILE A 137 16.63 10.82 -6.14
N GLU A 138 17.15 11.83 -5.49
CA GLU A 138 17.32 13.15 -6.07
C GLU A 138 18.64 13.20 -6.85
N GLU A 139 18.59 13.65 -8.10
CA GLU A 139 19.77 13.86 -8.92
C GLU A 139 20.03 15.38 -8.99
N ASP A 140 21.15 15.81 -8.42
CA ASP A 140 21.59 17.20 -8.48
C ASP A 140 21.91 17.55 -9.94
N GLU A 141 21.17 18.48 -10.51
CA GLU A 141 21.28 18.90 -11.91
C GLU A 141 22.67 19.48 -12.26
N VAL A 142 23.41 20.01 -11.27
CA VAL A 142 24.72 20.66 -11.47
C VAL A 142 25.86 19.65 -11.34
N THR A 143 25.80 18.79 -10.32
CA THR A 143 26.90 17.86 -9.99
C THR A 143 26.68 16.45 -10.52
N SER A 144 25.44 16.13 -11.00
CA SER A 144 25.01 14.76 -11.35
C SER A 144 25.22 13.75 -10.21
N SER A 145 25.33 14.24 -8.99
CA SER A 145 25.39 13.39 -7.80
C SER A 145 24.00 12.92 -7.42
N LYS A 146 23.88 11.63 -7.03
CA LYS A 146 22.63 11.04 -6.58
C LYS A 146 22.61 11.00 -5.05
N ARG A 147 21.58 11.62 -4.47
CA ARG A 147 21.33 11.62 -3.04
C ARG A 147 20.00 10.93 -2.77
N MET A 148 19.96 10.08 -1.76
CA MET A 148 18.68 9.53 -1.25
C MET A 148 18.09 10.56 -0.28
N ILE A 149 16.86 10.97 -0.55
CA ILE A 149 16.10 11.89 0.31
C ILE A 149 14.81 11.22 0.78
N THR A 150 14.45 11.42 2.03
CA THR A 150 13.13 11.03 2.54
C THR A 150 12.12 12.12 2.19
N THR A 151 10.99 11.73 1.61
CA THR A 151 10.00 12.68 1.11
C THR A 151 9.02 13.09 2.19
N ASP A 152 8.46 14.32 2.06
CA ASP A 152 7.38 14.78 2.92
C ASP A 152 6.08 14.05 2.59
N GLY A 153 5.22 13.88 3.60
CA GLY A 153 3.89 13.32 3.40
C GLY A 153 2.83 14.40 3.15
N ALA A 154 1.72 13.99 2.56
CA ALA A 154 0.56 14.89 2.40
C ALA A 154 -0.75 14.20 2.80
N VAL A 155 -1.68 14.96 3.38
CA VAL A 155 -3.07 14.54 3.57
C VAL A 155 -3.99 15.51 2.86
N PHE A 156 -4.76 14.98 1.93
CA PHE A 156 -5.82 15.68 1.20
C PHE A 156 -7.17 15.33 1.80
N TYR A 157 -8.13 16.24 1.70
CA TYR A 157 -9.49 15.99 2.15
C TYR A 157 -10.53 16.56 1.20
N LYS A 158 -11.74 15.99 1.26
CA LYS A 158 -12.92 16.46 0.54
C LYS A 158 -14.15 16.24 1.37
N ARG A 159 -15.08 17.20 1.35
CA ARG A 159 -16.43 16.99 1.84
C ARG A 159 -17.36 16.66 0.67
N ALA A 160 -17.95 15.49 0.68
CA ALA A 160 -18.79 15.01 -0.41
C ALA A 160 -19.92 14.10 0.06
N TYR A 161 -20.94 13.94 -0.80
CA TYR A 161 -21.98 12.93 -0.58
C TYR A 161 -21.42 11.54 -0.81
N GLY A 162 -21.64 10.66 0.17
CA GLY A 162 -21.35 9.24 0.01
C GLY A 162 -22.41 8.58 -0.87
N ARG A 163 -21.95 7.83 -1.87
CA ARG A 163 -22.81 7.04 -2.77
C ARG A 163 -22.76 5.57 -2.37
N GLY A 164 -23.90 4.90 -2.54
CA GLY A 164 -23.98 3.45 -2.37
C GLY A 164 -23.30 2.72 -3.53
N PHE A 165 -22.63 1.61 -3.24
CA PHE A 165 -21.95 0.82 -4.28
C PHE A 165 -22.94 0.20 -5.30
N GLN A 166 -24.25 0.10 -4.97
CA GLN A 166 -25.33 -0.39 -5.85
C GLN A 166 -26.00 0.72 -6.67
N ASP A 167 -25.59 1.97 -6.48
CA ASP A 167 -26.15 3.06 -7.28
C ASP A 167 -25.85 2.83 -8.76
N ILE A 168 -26.83 3.15 -9.62
CA ILE A 168 -26.76 2.82 -11.04
C ILE A 168 -25.55 3.48 -11.75
N GLU A 169 -25.18 4.68 -11.32
CA GLU A 169 -24.03 5.40 -11.85
C GLU A 169 -22.73 4.70 -11.51
N ILE A 170 -22.62 4.20 -10.28
CA ILE A 170 -21.46 3.45 -9.78
C ILE A 170 -21.30 2.15 -10.58
N GLU A 171 -22.39 1.38 -10.67
CA GLU A 171 -22.39 0.12 -11.42
C GLU A 171 -22.13 0.33 -12.91
N THR A 172 -22.62 1.44 -13.49
CA THR A 172 -22.35 1.80 -14.89
C THR A 172 -20.86 1.99 -15.14
N VAL A 173 -20.17 2.81 -14.33
CA VAL A 173 -18.74 3.07 -14.46
C VAL A 173 -17.93 1.80 -14.18
N ALA A 174 -18.31 1.03 -13.16
CA ALA A 174 -17.65 -0.21 -12.80
C ALA A 174 -17.79 -1.30 -13.89
N LEU A 175 -18.97 -1.45 -14.51
CA LEU A 175 -19.19 -2.36 -15.63
C LEU A 175 -18.31 -1.99 -16.83
N LEU A 176 -18.27 -0.71 -17.20
CA LEU A 176 -17.52 -0.24 -18.36
C LEU A 176 -15.99 -0.41 -18.21
N SER A 177 -15.48 -0.45 -16.99
CA SER A 177 -14.06 -0.73 -16.77
C SER A 177 -13.64 -2.10 -17.33
N SER A 178 -14.54 -3.09 -17.27
CA SER A 178 -14.31 -4.46 -17.77
C SER A 178 -14.62 -4.64 -19.26
N GLN A 179 -15.17 -3.62 -19.92
CA GLN A 179 -15.49 -3.69 -21.36
C GLN A 179 -14.35 -3.22 -22.23
N ASN A 180 -14.18 -3.89 -23.36
CA ASN A 180 -13.20 -3.46 -24.34
C ASN A 180 -13.72 -2.25 -25.13
N ILE A 181 -13.11 -1.08 -24.88
CA ILE A 181 -13.45 0.18 -25.55
C ILE A 181 -12.37 0.46 -26.60
N GLN A 182 -12.47 -0.20 -27.76
CA GLN A 182 -11.51 -0.05 -28.86
C GLN A 182 -12.00 0.94 -29.93
N GLY A 183 -12.47 2.12 -29.51
CA GLY A 183 -12.77 3.22 -30.44
C GLY A 183 -14.12 3.13 -31.16
N ASP A 184 -14.94 2.09 -30.92
CA ASP A 184 -16.26 1.90 -31.54
C ASP A 184 -17.41 1.86 -30.54
N LEU A 185 -17.14 2.06 -29.23
CA LEU A 185 -18.19 2.14 -28.23
C LEU A 185 -18.94 3.45 -28.37
N THR A 186 -20.23 3.36 -28.67
CA THR A 186 -21.14 4.52 -28.73
C THR A 186 -22.02 4.57 -27.49
N LEU A 187 -22.67 5.72 -27.23
CA LEU A 187 -23.65 5.83 -26.13
C LEU A 187 -24.76 4.81 -26.26
N GLU A 188 -25.26 4.53 -27.48
CA GLU A 188 -26.29 3.51 -27.69
C GLU A 188 -25.77 2.10 -27.41
N LYS A 189 -24.56 1.74 -27.87
CA LYS A 189 -23.96 0.44 -27.54
C LYS A 189 -23.67 0.30 -26.04
N CYS A 190 -23.28 1.37 -25.40
CA CYS A 190 -23.11 1.42 -23.94
C CYS A 190 -24.45 1.15 -23.25
N LEU A 191 -25.47 1.88 -23.58
CA LEU A 191 -26.83 1.70 -23.01
C LEU A 191 -27.36 0.28 -23.26
N GLN A 192 -27.15 -0.28 -24.46
CA GLN A 192 -27.52 -1.65 -24.77
C GLN A 192 -26.79 -2.66 -23.85
N SER A 193 -25.49 -2.46 -23.63
CA SER A 193 -24.74 -3.29 -22.69
C SER A 193 -25.27 -3.19 -21.24
N LEU A 194 -25.69 -2.01 -20.79
CA LEU A 194 -26.28 -1.83 -19.47
C LEU A 194 -27.63 -2.57 -19.35
N ILE A 195 -28.42 -2.62 -20.42
CA ILE A 195 -29.67 -3.40 -20.49
C ILE A 195 -29.36 -4.91 -20.39
N GLU A 196 -28.42 -5.39 -21.21
CA GLU A 196 -28.01 -6.81 -21.25
C GLU A 196 -27.45 -7.31 -19.91
N ASN A 197 -26.80 -6.42 -19.15
CA ASN A 197 -26.32 -6.72 -17.80
C ASN A 197 -27.35 -6.44 -16.69
N GLY A 198 -28.59 -6.09 -17.05
CA GLY A 198 -29.69 -5.92 -16.11
C GLY A 198 -29.64 -4.63 -15.27
N LEU A 199 -28.75 -3.69 -15.62
CA LEU A 199 -28.61 -2.41 -14.91
C LEU A 199 -29.71 -1.41 -15.34
N TYR A 200 -30.15 -1.46 -16.58
CA TYR A 200 -31.24 -0.63 -17.08
C TYR A 200 -32.43 -1.50 -17.50
N SER A 201 -33.62 -1.11 -17.06
CA SER A 201 -34.87 -1.66 -17.63
C SER A 201 -35.11 -1.07 -19.03
N SER A 202 -35.94 -1.73 -19.83
CA SER A 202 -36.34 -1.20 -21.15
C SER A 202 -36.98 0.19 -21.06
N THR A 203 -37.73 0.45 -20.00
CA THR A 203 -38.38 1.75 -19.76
C THR A 203 -37.31 2.83 -19.46
N ALA A 204 -36.40 2.55 -18.51
CA ALA A 204 -35.32 3.48 -18.14
C ALA A 204 -34.41 3.77 -19.35
N ALA A 205 -34.14 2.76 -20.17
CA ALA A 205 -33.34 2.94 -21.38
C ALA A 205 -34.08 3.83 -22.42
N GLN A 206 -35.41 3.70 -22.55
CA GLN A 206 -36.16 4.57 -23.42
C GLN A 206 -36.18 6.03 -22.93
N GLU A 207 -36.31 6.23 -21.62
CA GLU A 207 -36.17 7.56 -21.00
C GLU A 207 -34.78 8.17 -21.23
N CYS A 208 -33.76 7.37 -21.08
CA CYS A 208 -32.39 7.81 -21.36
C CYS A 208 -32.23 8.30 -22.81
N ARG A 209 -32.74 7.55 -23.79
CA ARG A 209 -32.76 7.98 -25.22
C ARG A 209 -33.54 9.27 -25.42
N ASN A 210 -34.74 9.37 -24.83
CA ASN A 210 -35.60 10.53 -24.96
C ASN A 210 -34.97 11.80 -24.38
N ASN A 211 -34.16 11.66 -23.31
CA ASN A 211 -33.42 12.75 -22.69
C ASN A 211 -32.04 12.98 -23.33
N GLY A 212 -31.76 12.44 -24.51
CA GLY A 212 -30.52 12.61 -25.22
C GLY A 212 -29.29 12.05 -24.47
N TYR A 213 -29.48 10.95 -23.74
CA TYR A 213 -28.45 10.25 -22.95
C TYR A 213 -27.83 11.11 -21.83
N LYS A 214 -28.48 12.19 -21.39
CA LYS A 214 -27.90 13.16 -20.46
C LYS A 214 -27.44 12.48 -19.16
N SER A 215 -28.27 11.69 -18.50
CA SER A 215 -27.94 10.98 -17.27
C SER A 215 -26.76 10.02 -17.45
N LEU A 216 -26.72 9.31 -18.58
CA LEU A 216 -25.59 8.41 -18.88
C LEU A 216 -24.28 9.18 -19.10
N ILE A 217 -24.33 10.30 -19.81
CA ILE A 217 -23.17 11.18 -20.04
C ILE A 217 -22.66 11.71 -18.69
N GLU A 218 -23.56 12.22 -17.86
CA GLU A 218 -23.21 12.71 -16.52
C GLU A 218 -22.57 11.62 -15.67
N SER A 219 -23.14 10.38 -15.69
CA SER A 219 -22.54 9.24 -14.97
C SER A 219 -21.12 8.90 -15.43
N LEU A 220 -20.85 9.02 -16.72
CA LEU A 220 -19.55 8.68 -17.29
C LEU A 220 -18.48 9.78 -17.09
N GLN A 221 -18.89 10.99 -16.76
CA GLN A 221 -17.99 12.14 -16.59
C GLN A 221 -17.84 12.59 -15.13
N SER A 222 -18.65 12.06 -14.22
CA SER A 222 -18.61 12.44 -12.81
C SER A 222 -17.69 11.53 -11.99
N ASN A 223 -17.22 12.04 -10.86
CA ASN A 223 -16.46 11.30 -9.87
C ASN A 223 -17.34 11.03 -8.65
N TYR A 224 -17.17 9.85 -8.03
CA TYR A 224 -18.06 9.37 -6.99
C TYR A 224 -17.29 8.91 -5.77
N PHE A 225 -17.58 9.47 -4.59
CA PHE A 225 -17.16 8.92 -3.32
C PHE A 225 -18.10 7.78 -2.94
N VAL A 226 -17.60 6.56 -2.91
CA VAL A 226 -18.38 5.33 -2.75
C VAL A 226 -18.05 4.66 -1.44
N VAL A 227 -19.06 4.45 -0.62
CA VAL A 227 -18.97 3.63 0.59
C VAL A 227 -19.17 2.17 0.19
N SER A 228 -18.17 1.34 0.40
CA SER A 228 -18.22 -0.08 0.11
C SER A 228 -18.99 -0.85 1.20
N THR A 229 -19.43 -2.05 0.85
CA THR A 229 -19.91 -3.02 1.86
C THR A 229 -18.76 -3.35 2.81
N LEU A 230 -19.08 -3.45 4.09
CA LEU A 230 -18.14 -3.83 5.15
C LEU A 230 -17.79 -5.33 5.13
N ASN A 231 -17.63 -5.91 3.95
CA ASN A 231 -17.33 -7.33 3.75
C ASN A 231 -15.83 -7.64 3.83
N ASN A 232 -15.00 -6.61 3.84
CA ASN A 232 -13.55 -6.73 3.90
C ASN A 232 -13.06 -6.14 5.23
N GLU A 233 -12.42 -6.98 6.03
CA GLU A 233 -11.90 -6.60 7.35
C GLU A 233 -10.90 -5.44 7.29
N ARG A 234 -10.09 -5.37 6.23
CA ARG A 234 -9.17 -4.26 5.98
C ARG A 234 -9.90 -2.93 5.77
N LEU A 235 -10.98 -2.92 4.96
CA LEU A 235 -11.80 -1.73 4.75
C LEU A 235 -12.47 -1.27 6.04
N ILE A 236 -12.95 -2.21 6.88
CA ILE A 236 -13.54 -1.89 8.19
C ILE A 236 -12.50 -1.21 9.07
N ARG A 237 -11.32 -1.81 9.24
CA ARG A 237 -10.26 -1.31 10.11
C ARG A 237 -9.71 0.05 9.67
N GLN A 238 -9.66 0.27 8.36
CA GLN A 238 -9.19 1.52 7.77
C GLN A 238 -10.29 2.56 7.59
N SER A 239 -11.54 2.29 8.01
CA SER A 239 -12.70 3.16 7.70
C SER A 239 -12.73 3.53 6.21
N GLY A 240 -12.43 2.54 5.36
CA GLY A 240 -12.13 2.70 3.95
C GLY A 240 -13.35 3.03 3.11
N ALA A 241 -13.15 3.88 2.13
CA ALA A 241 -14.07 4.20 1.04
C ALA A 241 -13.26 4.35 -0.24
N PHE A 242 -13.93 4.57 -1.35
CA PHE A 242 -13.27 4.71 -2.65
C PHE A 242 -13.74 5.97 -3.36
N LEU A 243 -12.83 6.59 -4.09
CA LEU A 243 -13.19 7.54 -5.13
C LEU A 243 -13.15 6.80 -6.48
N LEU A 244 -14.32 6.70 -7.14
CA LEU A 244 -14.49 6.07 -8.45
C LEU A 244 -14.61 7.17 -9.51
N PRO A 245 -13.59 7.39 -10.34
CA PRO A 245 -13.66 8.36 -11.43
C PRO A 245 -14.41 7.80 -12.64
N GLY A 246 -15.33 8.58 -13.19
CA GLY A 246 -15.91 8.35 -14.49
C GLY A 246 -14.86 8.51 -15.58
N HIS A 247 -14.42 9.71 -15.80
CA HIS A 247 -13.33 10.08 -16.73
C HIS A 247 -13.39 9.40 -18.11
N TYR A 248 -14.60 9.38 -18.72
CA TYR A 248 -14.78 9.00 -20.09
C TYR A 248 -14.94 10.25 -20.98
N ASN A 249 -14.18 10.32 -22.04
CA ASN A 249 -14.34 11.35 -23.08
C ASN A 249 -15.50 10.96 -24.00
N ILE A 250 -16.45 11.89 -24.18
CA ILE A 250 -17.60 11.68 -25.05
C ILE A 250 -17.54 12.63 -26.21
N PHE A 251 -17.39 12.06 -27.40
CA PHE A 251 -17.32 12.82 -28.67
C PHE A 251 -18.73 12.91 -29.26
N LEU A 252 -19.45 13.97 -28.88
CA LEU A 252 -20.86 14.17 -29.22
C LEU A 252 -21.06 14.29 -30.74
N LYS A 253 -22.09 13.60 -31.25
CA LYS A 253 -22.63 13.76 -32.59
C LYS A 253 -24.00 14.46 -32.51
N PRO A 254 -24.09 15.78 -32.76
CA PRO A 254 -25.32 16.55 -32.49
C PRO A 254 -26.57 16.05 -33.23
N ASN A 255 -26.40 15.48 -34.41
CA ASN A 255 -27.51 14.96 -35.23
C ASN A 255 -27.94 13.54 -34.87
N ASP A 256 -27.15 12.82 -34.05
CA ASP A 256 -27.44 11.46 -33.63
C ASP A 256 -26.60 11.17 -32.36
N ILE A 257 -27.10 11.62 -31.22
CA ILE A 257 -26.40 11.54 -29.93
C ILE A 257 -26.07 10.09 -29.56
N GLY A 258 -26.95 9.14 -29.89
CA GLY A 258 -26.70 7.71 -29.63
C GLY A 258 -25.45 7.16 -30.32
N LYS A 259 -25.00 7.78 -31.43
CA LYS A 259 -23.75 7.44 -32.12
C LYS A 259 -22.53 8.22 -31.64
N SER A 260 -22.65 9.01 -30.58
CA SER A 260 -21.49 9.64 -29.92
C SER A 260 -20.52 8.59 -29.40
N LEU A 261 -19.23 8.77 -29.66
CA LEU A 261 -18.20 7.83 -29.25
C LEU A 261 -17.79 8.06 -27.79
N ILE A 262 -17.54 6.97 -27.10
CA ILE A 262 -17.01 6.95 -25.72
C ILE A 262 -15.57 6.44 -25.79
N GLN A 263 -14.64 7.14 -25.15
CA GLN A 263 -13.26 6.72 -25.00
C GLN A 263 -12.81 6.87 -23.54
N ARG A 264 -11.86 6.06 -23.09
CA ARG A 264 -11.22 6.27 -21.80
C ARG A 264 -10.41 7.57 -21.82
N GLY A 265 -10.70 8.47 -20.88
CA GLY A 265 -9.92 9.67 -20.66
C GLY A 265 -8.83 9.45 -19.63
N MET A 266 -7.76 10.24 -19.68
CA MET A 266 -6.77 10.30 -18.61
C MET A 266 -7.39 10.96 -17.39
N CYS A 267 -6.95 10.55 -16.19
CA CYS A 267 -7.48 10.99 -14.93
C CYS A 267 -6.37 11.60 -14.07
N ASN A 268 -6.60 12.81 -13.59
CA ASN A 268 -5.91 13.42 -12.46
C ASN A 268 -6.99 13.95 -11.51
N LEU A 269 -6.89 13.57 -10.25
CA LEU A 269 -7.92 13.87 -9.24
C LEU A 269 -7.47 14.95 -8.24
N ASN A 270 -6.40 15.68 -8.52
CA ASN A 270 -5.93 16.74 -7.64
C ASN A 270 -7.04 17.79 -7.39
N ASP A 271 -7.81 18.14 -8.43
CA ASP A 271 -8.89 19.12 -8.35
C ASP A 271 -10.17 18.60 -7.64
N GLU A 272 -10.24 17.29 -7.36
CA GLU A 272 -11.38 16.70 -6.63
C GLU A 272 -11.30 16.94 -5.12
N PHE A 273 -10.11 17.20 -4.61
CA PHE A 273 -9.89 17.52 -3.20
C PHE A 273 -9.91 19.03 -2.96
N GLU A 274 -10.02 19.42 -1.70
CA GLU A 274 -9.93 20.84 -1.34
C GLU A 274 -8.54 21.39 -1.69
N THR A 275 -8.48 22.68 -2.01
CA THR A 275 -7.22 23.35 -2.34
C THR A 275 -6.28 23.44 -1.14
N THR A 276 -6.84 23.49 0.07
CA THR A 276 -6.09 23.44 1.32
C THR A 276 -5.82 21.99 1.71
N TYR A 277 -4.58 21.65 2.02
CA TYR A 277 -4.17 20.31 2.41
C TYR A 277 -3.04 20.34 3.44
N PHE A 278 -2.75 19.20 4.04
CA PHE A 278 -1.75 19.07 5.09
C PHE A 278 -0.45 18.56 4.53
N ILE A 279 0.67 19.13 4.95
CA ILE A 279 2.03 18.63 4.70
C ILE A 279 2.64 18.15 6.01
N ILE A 280 3.24 16.97 5.98
CA ILE A 280 3.96 16.36 7.08
C ILE A 280 5.43 16.29 6.70
N PRO A 281 6.30 17.10 7.33
CA PRO A 281 7.74 17.06 7.08
C PRO A 281 8.31 15.65 7.31
N SER A 282 9.26 15.26 6.47
CA SER A 282 9.86 13.92 6.51
C SER A 282 10.47 13.58 7.87
N GLU A 283 11.09 14.54 8.54
CA GLU A 283 11.69 14.41 9.87
C GLU A 283 10.66 14.23 11.00
N LYS A 284 9.38 14.59 10.76
CA LYS A 284 8.30 14.46 11.74
C LYS A 284 7.50 13.16 11.61
N LYS A 285 7.61 12.47 10.48
CA LYS A 285 6.82 11.25 10.21
C LYS A 285 6.96 10.18 11.28
N ALA A 286 8.19 9.89 11.70
CA ALA A 286 8.44 8.83 12.69
C ALA A 286 7.83 9.17 14.06
N GLU A 287 7.96 10.42 14.51
CA GLU A 287 7.39 10.90 15.77
C GLU A 287 5.85 10.80 15.75
N ILE A 288 5.23 11.25 14.67
CA ILE A 288 3.77 11.17 14.50
C ILE A 288 3.28 9.71 14.44
N LEU A 289 4.04 8.79 13.79
CA LEU A 289 3.68 7.36 13.80
C LEU A 289 3.72 6.75 15.20
N ASP A 290 4.68 7.13 16.02
CA ASP A 290 4.74 6.70 17.42
C ASP A 290 3.57 7.27 18.25
N GLU A 291 3.17 8.52 18.02
CA GLU A 291 1.97 9.09 18.63
C GLU A 291 0.68 8.36 18.18
N LEU A 292 0.54 8.09 16.87
CA LEU A 292 -0.60 7.36 16.31
C LEU A 292 -0.73 5.94 16.88
N ASP A 293 0.38 5.29 17.17
CA ASP A 293 0.38 3.96 17.76
C ASP A 293 -0.24 3.96 19.18
N LEU A 294 -0.08 5.03 19.96
CA LEU A 294 -0.76 5.19 21.28
C LEU A 294 -2.29 5.21 21.13
N TYR A 295 -2.80 5.63 20.00
CA TYR A 295 -4.24 5.62 19.65
C TYR A 295 -4.67 4.35 18.90
N ASN A 296 -3.81 3.34 18.88
CA ASN A 296 -4.03 2.08 18.14
C ASN A 296 -4.23 2.28 16.61
N ILE A 297 -3.59 3.28 16.05
CA ILE A 297 -3.50 3.52 14.61
C ILE A 297 -2.10 3.11 14.16
N ASN A 298 -1.94 1.85 13.80
CA ASN A 298 -0.65 1.24 13.46
C ASN A 298 -0.83 0.09 12.45
N GLU A 299 0.26 -0.50 11.97
CA GLU A 299 0.24 -1.59 11.00
C GLU A 299 -0.58 -2.79 11.50
N GLY A 300 -0.44 -3.17 12.77
CA GLY A 300 -1.15 -4.31 13.36
C GLY A 300 -2.66 -4.09 13.47
N SER A 301 -3.13 -2.87 13.74
CA SER A 301 -4.56 -2.56 13.84
C SER A 301 -5.21 -2.36 12.47
N LEU A 302 -4.50 -1.76 11.51
CA LEU A 302 -5.04 -1.36 10.20
C LEU A 302 -5.03 -2.49 9.17
N PHE A 303 -4.12 -3.47 9.31
CA PHE A 303 -3.96 -4.56 8.35
C PHE A 303 -4.24 -5.90 9.02
N PRO A 304 -5.32 -6.61 8.63
CA PRO A 304 -5.71 -7.90 9.21
C PRO A 304 -4.82 -9.06 8.76
N GLU A 305 -4.08 -8.88 7.65
CA GLU A 305 -3.28 -9.91 7.03
C GLU A 305 -2.12 -10.35 7.95
N LEU A 306 -1.88 -11.66 8.05
CA LEU A 306 -0.89 -12.23 8.95
C LEU A 306 0.51 -11.63 8.76
N GLU A 307 0.89 -11.34 7.53
CA GLU A 307 2.19 -10.73 7.19
C GLU A 307 2.39 -9.40 7.93
N HIS A 308 1.41 -8.51 7.88
CA HIS A 308 1.44 -7.22 8.57
C HIS A 308 1.40 -7.37 10.09
N GLN A 309 0.63 -8.32 10.59
CA GLN A 309 0.58 -8.61 12.03
C GLN A 309 1.94 -9.04 12.56
N LEU A 310 2.62 -9.93 11.84
CA LEU A 310 3.96 -10.41 12.21
C LEU A 310 5.02 -9.31 12.05
N SER A 311 4.92 -8.48 11.01
CA SER A 311 5.79 -7.30 10.81
C SER A 311 5.70 -6.36 12.02
N TYR A 312 4.48 -5.98 12.41
CA TYR A 312 4.23 -5.10 13.55
C TYR A 312 4.77 -5.69 14.87
N ILE A 313 4.52 -6.99 15.15
CA ILE A 313 5.02 -7.67 16.35
C ILE A 313 6.57 -7.64 16.36
N ARG A 314 7.21 -7.90 15.23
CA ARG A 314 8.67 -7.87 15.12
C ARG A 314 9.24 -6.49 15.42
N GLN A 315 8.64 -5.43 14.86
CA GLN A 315 9.08 -4.06 15.11
C GLN A 315 8.94 -3.67 16.60
N LYS A 316 7.80 -3.99 17.22
CA LYS A 316 7.58 -3.72 18.64
C LYS A 316 8.52 -4.49 19.56
N ARG A 317 8.86 -5.74 19.24
CA ARG A 317 9.81 -6.54 20.00
C ARG A 317 11.23 -5.98 19.98
N PHE A 318 11.66 -5.40 18.85
CA PHE A 318 12.95 -4.70 18.76
C PHE A 318 13.00 -3.44 19.63
N LEU A 319 11.92 -2.69 19.74
CA LEU A 319 11.85 -1.48 20.56
C LEU A 319 11.75 -1.81 22.06
N VAL A 320 11.07 -2.89 22.43
CA VAL A 320 10.91 -3.33 23.84
C VAL A 320 12.13 -4.16 24.31
N GLY A 321 12.85 -4.81 23.39
CA GLY A 321 13.87 -5.81 23.71
C GLY A 321 15.18 -5.27 24.29
N ALA A 322 15.50 -3.97 24.14
CA ALA A 322 16.75 -3.45 24.69
C ALA A 322 16.72 -3.21 26.20
N SER A 323 15.54 -2.94 26.78
CA SER A 323 15.41 -2.66 28.22
C SER A 323 14.85 -3.82 29.08
N GLN A 324 14.17 -4.81 28.48
CA GLN A 324 13.56 -5.92 29.22
C GLN A 324 14.36 -7.23 29.20
N ILE A 325 15.28 -7.41 28.23
CA ILE A 325 16.20 -8.57 28.21
C ILE A 325 16.99 -8.68 29.53
N GLY A 326 17.34 -7.57 30.15
CA GLY A 326 17.99 -7.54 31.46
C GLY A 326 17.12 -8.03 32.62
N GLN A 327 15.79 -8.04 32.50
CA GLN A 327 14.87 -8.55 33.54
C GLN A 327 14.49 -10.02 33.33
N PHE A 328 14.38 -10.47 32.07
CA PHE A 328 14.09 -11.89 31.77
C PHE A 328 15.25 -12.80 32.14
N ASN A 329 16.50 -12.39 31.90
CA ASN A 329 17.66 -13.16 32.34
C ASN A 329 17.78 -13.27 33.85
N ARG A 330 17.27 -12.31 34.65
CA ARG A 330 17.23 -12.40 36.13
C ARG A 330 16.17 -13.37 36.67
N VAL A 331 15.07 -13.56 35.92
CA VAL A 331 14.01 -14.52 36.32
C VAL A 331 14.41 -15.95 35.95
N GLN A 332 15.18 -16.14 34.89
CA GLN A 332 15.69 -17.45 34.50
C GLN A 332 16.78 -17.97 35.44
N GLU A 333 17.67 -17.11 35.93
CA GLU A 333 18.67 -17.48 36.95
C GLU A 333 18.08 -17.87 38.30
N MET A 334 16.81 -17.49 38.59
CA MET A 334 16.11 -17.88 39.84
C MET A 334 15.28 -19.16 39.68
N ASN A 335 14.98 -19.62 38.47
CA ASN A 335 14.13 -20.81 38.22
C ASN A 335 14.91 -22.09 37.89
N ASP A 336 16.23 -22.04 37.75
CA ASP A 336 17.06 -23.22 37.42
C ASP A 336 17.29 -24.17 38.62
N GLN A 337 16.51 -24.05 39.70
CA GLN A 337 16.61 -24.95 40.86
C GLN A 337 15.47 -25.96 41.01
N GLU A 338 14.46 -26.02 40.14
CA GLU A 338 13.47 -27.10 40.22
C GLU A 338 12.95 -27.57 38.83
N GLY A 339 13.31 -28.81 38.46
CA GLY A 339 12.43 -29.80 37.81
C GLY A 339 12.15 -29.69 36.31
N THR A 340 12.88 -30.48 35.55
CA THR A 340 12.51 -31.16 34.27
C THR A 340 11.07 -31.04 33.81
N ASP A 341 10.84 -30.30 32.72
CA ASP A 341 9.85 -30.71 31.72
C ASP A 341 10.29 -30.28 30.30
N LYS A 342 10.17 -31.22 29.34
CA LYS A 342 10.61 -31.04 27.94
C LYS A 342 9.55 -30.28 27.18
N SER A 343 9.78 -28.99 26.90
CA SER A 343 9.00 -28.24 25.92
C SER A 343 9.91 -27.45 25.00
N SER A 344 9.76 -27.71 23.71
CA SER A 344 10.20 -27.00 22.50
C SER A 344 11.26 -25.91 22.69
N ILE A 345 12.46 -26.20 22.23
CA ILE A 345 13.60 -25.28 22.19
C ILE A 345 13.32 -24.20 21.13
N PHE A 346 13.05 -22.97 21.58
CA PHE A 346 13.16 -21.81 20.75
C PHE A 346 14.65 -21.47 20.62
N LEU A 347 15.25 -21.76 19.45
CA LEU A 347 16.58 -21.26 19.11
C LEU A 347 16.50 -19.74 18.96
N ASP A 348 17.09 -19.01 19.88
CA ASP A 348 17.28 -17.55 19.77
C ASP A 348 18.08 -17.21 18.50
N ASP A 349 17.79 -16.06 17.87
CA ASP A 349 18.55 -15.56 16.70
C ASP A 349 20.05 -15.51 16.97
N VAL A 350 20.48 -15.28 18.20
CA VAL A 350 21.88 -15.26 18.64
C VAL A 350 22.53 -16.65 18.54
N ASP A 351 21.83 -17.71 18.89
CA ASP A 351 22.35 -19.06 18.79
C ASP A 351 22.43 -19.54 17.35
N THR A 352 21.44 -19.20 16.52
CA THR A 352 21.46 -19.46 15.08
C THR A 352 22.64 -18.77 14.39
N GLU A 353 22.94 -17.53 14.73
CA GLU A 353 24.09 -16.79 14.20
C GLU A 353 25.43 -17.45 14.59
N LYS A 354 25.55 -17.90 15.84
CA LYS A 354 26.75 -18.63 16.29
C LYS A 354 26.94 -19.95 15.53
N ILE A 355 25.86 -20.68 15.31
CA ILE A 355 25.88 -21.91 14.51
C ILE A 355 26.33 -21.60 13.07
N PHE A 356 25.77 -20.57 12.43
CA PHE A 356 26.16 -20.17 11.07
C PHE A 356 27.63 -19.79 11.01
N LEU A 357 28.12 -18.97 11.93
CA LEU A 357 29.53 -18.57 11.99
C LEU A 357 30.47 -19.78 12.24
N SER A 358 30.08 -20.67 13.14
CA SER A 358 30.83 -21.90 13.43
C SER A 358 30.98 -22.75 12.17
N VAL A 359 29.88 -23.05 11.49
CA VAL A 359 29.86 -23.89 10.29
C VAL A 359 30.60 -23.22 9.12
N LEU A 360 30.35 -21.93 8.88
CA LEU A 360 31.03 -21.18 7.81
C LEU A 360 32.54 -21.17 8.01
N SER A 361 33.02 -21.03 9.26
CA SER A 361 34.45 -21.05 9.59
C SER A 361 35.08 -22.43 9.40
N GLN A 362 34.34 -23.52 9.64
CA GLN A 362 34.82 -24.89 9.48
C GLN A 362 34.92 -25.34 8.01
N HIS A 363 34.10 -24.78 7.12
CA HIS A 363 34.00 -25.18 5.72
C HIS A 363 34.96 -24.44 4.78
N SER A 364 36.08 -23.91 5.29
CA SER A 364 37.18 -23.29 4.50
C SER A 364 36.68 -22.16 3.58
N ILE A 365 35.71 -21.34 4.04
CA ILE A 365 35.34 -20.13 3.34
C ILE A 365 36.35 -19.06 3.66
N PRO A 366 36.87 -18.32 2.66
CA PRO A 366 37.78 -17.21 2.92
C PRO A 366 37.15 -16.20 3.86
N LEU A 367 37.92 -15.74 4.86
CA LEU A 367 37.45 -14.77 5.87
C LEU A 367 36.77 -13.54 5.27
N ALA A 368 37.21 -13.10 4.09
CA ALA A 368 36.63 -11.98 3.36
C ALA A 368 35.14 -12.18 2.97
N TYR A 369 34.68 -13.44 2.88
CA TYR A 369 33.31 -13.77 2.43
C TYR A 369 32.43 -14.33 3.54
N ILE A 370 32.96 -14.57 4.73
CA ILE A 370 32.18 -15.12 5.85
C ILE A 370 31.05 -14.18 6.24
N GLN A 371 31.32 -12.87 6.32
CA GLN A 371 30.30 -11.90 6.69
C GLN A 371 29.19 -11.82 5.64
N GLU A 372 29.54 -11.79 4.36
CA GLU A 372 28.57 -11.74 3.27
C GLU A 372 27.71 -13.03 3.18
N ALA A 373 28.32 -14.18 3.46
CA ALA A 373 27.60 -15.44 3.56
C ALA A 373 26.66 -15.50 4.78
N LEU A 374 27.11 -14.96 5.91
CA LEU A 374 26.31 -14.83 7.12
C LEU A 374 25.08 -13.93 6.90
N ASP A 375 25.28 -12.76 6.30
CA ASP A 375 24.20 -11.82 6.00
C ASP A 375 23.21 -12.43 5.00
N THR A 376 23.70 -13.19 4.03
CA THR A 376 22.86 -13.93 3.08
C THR A 376 21.99 -14.96 3.78
N LEU A 377 22.54 -15.75 4.69
CA LEU A 377 21.79 -16.75 5.47
C LEU A 377 20.77 -16.07 6.41
N LYS A 378 21.14 -14.95 7.02
CA LYS A 378 20.26 -14.20 7.92
C LYS A 378 19.06 -13.58 7.20
N SER A 379 19.20 -13.18 5.95
CA SER A 379 18.11 -12.60 5.16
C SER A 379 16.95 -13.55 4.91
N ASP A 380 17.20 -14.84 4.93
CA ASP A 380 16.20 -15.90 4.67
C ASP A 380 15.61 -16.50 5.96
N LEU A 381 16.02 -16.02 7.14
CA LEU A 381 15.55 -16.57 8.42
C LEU A 381 14.06 -16.27 8.65
N CYS A 382 13.32 -17.30 9.05
CA CYS A 382 11.97 -17.18 9.54
C CYS A 382 11.75 -18.19 10.68
N LEU A 383 10.65 -18.04 11.43
CA LEU A 383 10.32 -18.98 12.52
C LEU A 383 10.32 -20.42 12.01
N ASP A 384 10.99 -21.32 12.73
CA ASP A 384 11.13 -22.75 12.39
C ASP A 384 11.68 -23.01 10.98
N TRP A 385 12.55 -22.11 10.48
CA TRP A 385 13.12 -22.18 9.15
C TRP A 385 13.79 -23.53 8.86
N TYR A 386 14.45 -24.15 9.84
CA TYR A 386 15.15 -25.43 9.75
C TYR A 386 14.23 -26.64 9.53
N GLN A 387 12.92 -26.47 9.71
CA GLN A 387 11.88 -27.46 9.41
C GLN A 387 11.20 -27.23 8.04
N LYS A 388 11.44 -26.08 7.41
CA LYS A 388 10.77 -25.67 6.17
C LYS A 388 11.66 -25.93 4.95
N GLU A 389 11.36 -26.97 4.19
CA GLU A 389 12.10 -27.38 2.97
C GLU A 389 12.24 -26.24 1.96
N SER A 390 11.20 -25.40 1.81
CA SER A 390 11.22 -24.26 0.91
C SER A 390 12.25 -23.20 1.32
N VAL A 391 12.34 -22.88 2.61
CA VAL A 391 13.32 -21.92 3.15
C VAL A 391 14.75 -22.45 3.03
N ILE A 392 14.94 -23.73 3.40
CA ILE A 392 16.24 -24.44 3.26
C ILE A 392 16.71 -24.41 1.79
N SER A 393 15.78 -24.63 0.85
CA SER A 393 16.07 -24.59 -0.59
C SER A 393 16.44 -23.18 -1.06
N THR A 394 15.76 -22.14 -0.53
CA THR A 394 16.05 -20.73 -0.83
C THR A 394 17.42 -20.33 -0.30
N MET A 395 17.74 -20.65 0.95
CA MET A 395 19.05 -20.39 1.55
C MET A 395 20.18 -21.05 0.74
N ARG A 396 19.97 -22.31 0.32
CA ARG A 396 20.91 -23.01 -0.54
C ARG A 396 21.12 -22.30 -1.88
N LEU A 397 20.04 -21.83 -2.51
CA LEU A 397 20.08 -21.11 -3.77
C LEU A 397 20.83 -19.78 -3.64
N HIS A 398 20.56 -19.01 -2.56
CA HIS A 398 21.21 -17.74 -2.33
C HIS A 398 22.70 -17.87 -2.04
N LEU A 399 23.11 -18.84 -1.22
CA LEU A 399 24.53 -19.16 -1.02
C LEU A 399 25.21 -19.62 -2.33
N THR A 400 24.54 -20.43 -3.14
CA THR A 400 25.07 -20.86 -4.44
C THR A 400 25.30 -19.66 -5.36
N LYS A 401 24.34 -18.73 -5.42
CA LYS A 401 24.50 -17.48 -6.20
C LYS A 401 25.65 -16.65 -5.69
N LEU A 402 25.75 -16.47 -4.38
CA LEU A 402 26.84 -15.72 -3.76
C LEU A 402 28.21 -16.33 -4.16
N PHE A 403 28.42 -17.61 -3.93
CA PHE A 403 29.69 -18.28 -4.23
C PHE A 403 30.02 -18.31 -5.74
N ALA A 404 29.00 -18.46 -6.59
CA ALA A 404 29.19 -18.45 -8.05
C ALA A 404 29.66 -17.08 -8.60
N THR A 405 29.53 -15.98 -7.83
CA THR A 405 30.04 -14.65 -8.21
C THR A 405 31.49 -14.44 -7.80
N LYS A 406 32.07 -15.32 -6.98
CA LYS A 406 33.44 -15.18 -6.45
C LYS A 406 34.43 -15.95 -7.31
N PRO A 407 35.58 -15.37 -7.70
CA PRO A 407 36.54 -15.98 -8.62
C PRO A 407 37.23 -17.25 -8.09
N GLU A 408 37.16 -17.46 -6.77
CA GLU A 408 37.75 -18.61 -6.08
C GLU A 408 36.86 -19.87 -6.08
N PHE A 409 35.60 -19.73 -6.55
CA PHE A 409 34.67 -20.86 -6.61
C PHE A 409 34.24 -21.14 -8.06
N GLU A 410 34.53 -22.33 -8.55
CA GLU A 410 33.92 -22.82 -9.79
C GLU A 410 32.41 -23.07 -9.59
N ARG A 411 31.57 -22.89 -10.61
CA ARG A 411 30.09 -23.02 -10.51
C ARG A 411 29.62 -24.36 -9.93
N ILE A 412 30.28 -25.48 -10.28
CA ILE A 412 29.94 -26.82 -9.77
C ILE A 412 30.31 -26.90 -8.29
N SER A 413 31.46 -26.41 -7.91
CA SER A 413 31.95 -26.32 -6.54
C SER A 413 31.04 -25.43 -5.65
N ALA A 414 30.52 -24.34 -6.18
CA ALA A 414 29.60 -23.44 -5.44
C ALA A 414 28.30 -24.14 -5.02
N THR A 415 27.73 -24.98 -5.89
CA THR A 415 26.50 -25.72 -5.59
C THR A 415 26.74 -26.82 -4.55
N GLU A 416 27.81 -27.58 -4.67
CA GLU A 416 28.18 -28.63 -3.72
C GLU A 416 28.50 -28.04 -2.36
N ARG A 417 29.28 -26.96 -2.34
CA ARG A 417 29.65 -26.25 -1.11
C ARG A 417 28.43 -25.70 -0.36
N SER A 418 27.50 -25.11 -1.07
CA SER A 418 26.27 -24.60 -0.47
C SER A 418 25.41 -25.72 0.15
N LYS A 419 25.38 -26.89 -0.48
CA LYS A 419 24.69 -28.07 0.06
C LYS A 419 25.37 -28.58 1.33
N GLU A 420 26.70 -28.68 1.33
CA GLU A 420 27.49 -29.11 2.49
C GLU A 420 27.27 -28.19 3.68
N ILE A 421 27.35 -26.89 3.47
CA ILE A 421 27.17 -25.87 4.52
C ILE A 421 25.77 -25.95 5.12
N ILE A 422 24.72 -25.96 4.31
CA ILE A 422 23.35 -26.05 4.79
C ILE A 422 23.11 -27.37 5.52
N SER A 423 23.66 -28.48 5.03
CA SER A 423 23.56 -29.79 5.70
C SER A 423 24.26 -29.81 7.05
N ALA A 424 25.44 -29.19 7.16
CA ALA A 424 26.18 -29.07 8.41
C ALA A 424 25.45 -28.18 9.43
N ILE A 425 24.87 -27.05 8.98
CA ILE A 425 24.04 -26.18 9.83
C ILE A 425 22.84 -26.96 10.41
N LEU A 426 22.11 -27.70 9.56
CA LEU A 426 20.97 -28.49 10.01
C LEU A 426 21.35 -29.62 10.97
N GLN A 427 22.55 -30.20 10.81
CA GLN A 427 23.09 -31.21 11.69
C GLN A 427 23.45 -30.61 13.07
N GLU A 428 24.11 -29.45 13.09
CA GLU A 428 24.47 -28.75 14.31
C GLU A 428 23.20 -28.36 15.12
N ILE A 429 22.16 -27.84 14.44
CA ILE A 429 20.87 -27.54 15.09
C ILE A 429 20.25 -28.77 15.74
N LYS A 430 20.29 -29.94 15.05
CA LYS A 430 19.77 -31.18 15.61
C LYS A 430 20.55 -31.67 16.83
N GLN A 431 21.87 -31.42 16.89
CA GLN A 431 22.71 -31.80 18.01
C GLN A 431 22.49 -30.92 19.24
N GLN A 432 22.21 -29.63 19.07
CA GLN A 432 21.92 -28.73 20.16
C GLN A 432 20.48 -28.87 20.68
N GLY A 433 19.58 -29.48 19.89
CA GLY A 433 18.19 -29.77 20.25
C GLY A 433 17.97 -31.14 20.88
N SER A 434 19.04 -31.92 21.10
CA SER A 434 19.02 -33.25 21.74
C SER A 434 19.55 -33.15 23.16
#